data_4afe531aa8861c29c6e50ba1ee285e05
#
_entry.id   4afe531aa8861c29c6e50ba1ee285e05
#
_cell.length_a   1.000
_cell.length_b   1.000
_cell.length_c   1.000
_cell.angle_alpha   90.00
_cell.angle_beta   90.00
_cell.angle_gamma   90.00
#
_symmetry.space_group_name_H-M   'P 1'
#
loop_
_entity.id
_entity.type
_entity.pdbx_description
1 polymer ?
#
loop_
_entity_poly.entity_id
_entity_poly.type
_entity_poly.pdbx_seq_one_letter_code
_entity_poly.pdbx_strand_id
1 'polypeptide(L)'
;MFSFGPNATNVSLKNFTISNTHVKTSEELYSAEDSAEALVWNNTTGTLFCERIKLEGHQNTLFVKGFSWFLNSSISGDVNFIYGEPDTCLFENCAIEVIADNRGDFDGFAINSHAIAEKTGFVFTNCRFLGEKRKKNFVYACRTDGAGNSESKKDWDSIAFINCIFSDIFAQELLWDDDMNLEVYPRGNAKCGIREYNSKIALKGGKVTEADTSKRNIKSYTLTEDDYFNGYASRYLILHDTPFAELLSKE
;
A
#
# COMPACT_ATOMS: atom_id res chain seq x y z
N MET A 1 9.84 7.50 16.20
CA MET A 1 10.19 6.75 14.98
C MET A 1 11.01 5.53 15.35
N PHE A 2 10.68 4.37 14.79
CA PHE A 2 11.53 3.18 14.80
C PHE A 2 12.15 3.01 13.42
N SER A 3 13.47 2.80 13.36
CA SER A 3 14.18 2.64 12.08
C SER A 3 15.13 1.43 12.15
N PHE A 4 15.00 0.56 11.15
CA PHE A 4 15.81 -0.64 10.98
C PHE A 4 16.60 -0.53 9.67
N GLY A 5 17.91 -0.59 9.76
CA GLY A 5 18.81 -0.44 8.63
C GLY A 5 19.15 -1.78 7.95
N PRO A 6 20.06 -1.75 6.96
CA PRO A 6 20.37 -2.90 6.10
C PRO A 6 20.99 -4.11 6.83
N ASN A 7 21.47 -3.93 8.04
CA ASN A 7 22.03 -5.02 8.85
C ASN A 7 21.02 -5.65 9.82
N ALA A 8 19.78 -5.17 9.86
CA ALA A 8 18.74 -5.81 10.65
C ALA A 8 18.41 -7.18 10.04
N THR A 9 18.27 -8.17 10.88
CA THR A 9 17.87 -9.52 10.45
C THR A 9 16.35 -9.69 10.60
N ASN A 10 15.88 -10.78 11.13
CA ASN A 10 14.45 -11.04 11.31
C ASN A 10 13.91 -10.28 12.52
N VAL A 11 13.11 -9.26 12.29
CA VAL A 11 12.49 -8.41 13.31
C VAL A 11 11.00 -8.75 13.44
N SER A 12 10.53 -8.89 14.67
CA SER A 12 9.11 -9.10 14.99
C SER A 12 8.62 -8.03 15.95
N LEU A 13 7.59 -7.29 15.56
CA LEU A 13 6.93 -6.23 16.33
C LEU A 13 5.49 -6.63 16.62
N LYS A 14 5.08 -6.61 17.92
CA LYS A 14 3.74 -7.08 18.29
C LYS A 14 3.07 -6.24 19.39
N ASN A 15 1.77 -5.97 19.21
CA ASN A 15 0.87 -5.44 20.23
C ASN A 15 1.26 -4.07 20.80
N PHE A 16 1.62 -3.11 19.95
CA PHE A 16 1.86 -1.73 20.39
C PHE A 16 1.59 -0.70 19.28
N THR A 17 1.61 0.57 19.67
CA THR A 17 1.42 1.71 18.77
C THR A 17 2.73 2.46 18.60
N ILE A 18 3.02 2.88 17.37
CA ILE A 18 4.07 3.84 17.04
C ILE A 18 3.39 5.04 16.39
N SER A 19 3.53 6.21 17.01
CA SER A 19 2.98 7.46 16.45
C SER A 19 4.13 8.43 16.14
N ASN A 20 4.08 9.04 14.96
CA ASN A 20 4.84 10.24 14.68
C ASN A 20 3.89 11.44 14.71
N THR A 21 4.13 12.36 15.61
CA THR A 21 3.25 13.52 15.87
C THR A 21 3.67 14.77 15.10
N HIS A 22 4.52 14.64 14.09
CA HIS A 22 4.87 15.74 13.22
C HIS A 22 3.61 16.33 12.55
N VAL A 23 3.49 17.64 12.60
CA VAL A 23 2.41 18.40 11.98
C VAL A 23 2.96 19.05 10.72
N LYS A 24 2.33 18.80 9.59
CA LYS A 24 2.75 19.35 8.30
C LYS A 24 2.59 20.87 8.29
N THR A 25 3.58 21.55 7.73
CA THR A 25 3.65 23.03 7.69
C THR A 25 3.83 23.61 6.29
N SER A 26 4.33 22.82 5.34
CA SER A 26 4.49 23.26 3.94
C SER A 26 3.14 23.51 3.28
N GLU A 27 3.07 24.46 2.35
CA GLU A 27 1.90 24.70 1.51
C GLU A 27 1.78 23.70 0.34
N GLU A 28 2.84 22.96 0.04
CA GLU A 28 2.87 21.94 -1.01
C GLU A 28 2.21 20.66 -0.54
N LEU A 29 1.48 19.97 -1.45
CA LEU A 29 0.86 18.68 -1.15
C LEU A 29 1.91 17.64 -0.73
N TYR A 30 3.06 17.65 -1.38
CA TYR A 30 4.21 16.80 -1.11
C TYR A 30 5.42 17.67 -0.78
N SER A 31 5.87 17.65 0.44
CA SER A 31 7.10 18.32 0.83
C SER A 31 8.02 17.36 1.56
N ALA A 32 9.31 17.38 1.23
CA ALA A 32 10.29 16.58 1.94
C ALA A 32 10.42 16.99 3.42
N GLU A 33 10.11 18.27 3.73
CA GLU A 33 10.13 18.80 5.10
C GLU A 33 9.02 18.21 5.98
N ASP A 34 7.91 17.77 5.36
CA ASP A 34 6.77 17.18 6.04
C ASP A 34 6.84 15.63 6.09
N SER A 35 7.88 15.02 5.52
CA SER A 35 8.10 13.57 5.62
C SER A 35 8.46 13.17 7.04
N ALA A 36 7.65 12.29 7.63
CA ALA A 36 7.79 11.95 9.05
C ALA A 36 7.33 10.52 9.35
N GLU A 37 8.25 9.59 9.17
CA GLU A 37 7.99 8.17 9.36
C GLU A 37 7.76 7.81 10.84
N ALA A 38 6.79 6.96 11.11
CA ALA A 38 6.67 6.25 12.38
C ALA A 38 7.56 4.99 12.39
N LEU A 39 7.56 4.25 11.26
CA LEU A 39 8.35 3.03 11.09
C LEU A 39 9.09 3.04 9.74
N VAL A 40 10.40 2.75 9.81
CA VAL A 40 11.28 2.57 8.64
C VAL A 40 11.87 1.18 8.65
N TRP A 41 11.63 0.41 7.60
CA TRP A 41 12.29 -0.85 7.29
C TRP A 41 13.11 -0.70 6.02
N ASN A 42 14.41 -0.42 6.16
CA ASN A 42 15.33 -0.22 5.04
C ASN A 42 16.27 -1.43 4.91
N ASN A 43 15.72 -2.56 4.46
CA ASN A 43 16.45 -3.82 4.37
C ASN A 43 15.92 -4.70 3.23
N THR A 44 16.82 -5.29 2.45
CA THR A 44 16.47 -6.14 1.28
C THR A 44 16.72 -7.63 1.52
N THR A 45 17.25 -8.04 2.67
CA THR A 45 17.64 -9.42 2.94
C THR A 45 16.97 -10.04 4.15
N GLY A 46 16.69 -9.22 5.18
CA GLY A 46 15.98 -9.66 6.37
C GLY A 46 14.46 -9.54 6.21
N THR A 47 13.72 -9.94 7.26
CA THR A 47 12.27 -9.86 7.31
C THR A 47 11.78 -8.98 8.44
N LEU A 48 10.72 -8.21 8.18
CA LEU A 48 9.95 -7.50 9.19
C LEU A 48 8.56 -8.14 9.32
N PHE A 49 8.26 -8.71 10.47
CA PHE A 49 6.92 -9.20 10.81
C PHE A 49 6.26 -8.29 11.85
N CYS A 50 5.09 -7.77 11.54
CA CYS A 50 4.31 -6.89 12.40
C CYS A 50 2.93 -7.52 12.67
N GLU A 51 2.57 -7.71 13.94
CA GLU A 51 1.27 -8.28 14.31
C GLU A 51 0.58 -7.40 15.36
N ARG A 52 -0.67 -6.99 15.06
CA ARG A 52 -1.47 -6.13 15.96
C ARG A 52 -0.70 -4.88 16.38
N ILE A 53 -0.05 -4.23 15.43
CA ILE A 53 0.55 -2.91 15.64
C ILE A 53 -0.34 -1.82 15.05
N LYS A 54 -0.21 -0.61 15.60
CA LYS A 54 -0.82 0.60 15.06
C LYS A 54 0.28 1.57 14.69
N LEU A 55 0.30 2.03 13.43
CA LEU A 55 1.18 3.09 12.95
C LEU A 55 0.36 4.33 12.66
N GLU A 56 0.75 5.44 13.26
CA GLU A 56 0.05 6.72 13.12
C GLU A 56 1.02 7.81 12.69
N GLY A 57 0.63 8.60 11.72
CA GLY A 57 1.38 9.75 11.23
C GLY A 57 0.56 10.55 10.23
N HIS A 58 1.22 11.40 9.48
CA HIS A 58 0.68 12.15 8.37
C HIS A 58 1.31 11.68 7.06
N GLN A 59 2.23 12.45 6.50
CA GLN A 59 2.95 12.08 5.29
C GLN A 59 4.03 11.04 5.61
N ASN A 60 4.11 9.98 4.78
CA ASN A 60 5.18 8.97 4.83
C ASN A 60 5.25 8.15 6.15
N THR A 61 4.14 7.83 6.79
CA THR A 61 4.09 7.12 8.09
C THR A 61 4.91 5.83 8.11
N LEU A 62 4.88 5.04 7.02
CA LEU A 62 5.56 3.75 6.90
C LEU A 62 6.42 3.69 5.63
N PHE A 63 7.73 3.55 5.82
CA PHE A 63 8.64 3.18 4.73
C PHE A 63 9.02 1.70 4.81
N VAL A 64 8.93 0.98 3.68
CA VAL A 64 9.37 -0.41 3.58
C VAL A 64 10.18 -0.68 2.33
N LYS A 65 11.25 -1.48 2.50
CA LYS A 65 12.08 -2.00 1.43
C LYS A 65 12.27 -3.51 1.62
N GLY A 66 12.33 -4.27 0.52
CA GLY A 66 12.51 -5.73 0.58
C GLY A 66 11.27 -6.47 1.11
N PHE A 67 11.40 -7.20 2.23
CA PHE A 67 10.39 -8.16 2.69
C PHE A 67 9.75 -7.76 4.03
N SER A 68 8.42 -7.62 4.03
CA SER A 68 7.68 -7.34 5.26
C SER A 68 6.27 -7.95 5.24
N TRP A 69 5.74 -8.24 6.43
CA TRP A 69 4.40 -8.77 6.62
C TRP A 69 3.72 -8.11 7.82
N PHE A 70 2.59 -7.47 7.56
CA PHE A 70 1.73 -6.82 8.55
C PHE A 70 0.44 -7.63 8.69
N LEU A 71 0.17 -8.14 9.88
CA LEU A 71 -0.99 -8.96 10.20
C LEU A 71 -1.88 -8.27 11.24
N ASN A 72 -3.19 -8.18 10.97
CA ASN A 72 -4.19 -7.63 11.90
C ASN A 72 -3.79 -6.25 12.45
N SER A 73 -3.19 -5.41 11.64
CA SER A 73 -2.59 -4.13 12.02
C SER A 73 -3.36 -2.94 11.42
N SER A 74 -3.08 -1.74 11.90
CA SER A 74 -3.64 -0.52 11.32
C SER A 74 -2.56 0.51 11.01
N ILE A 75 -2.69 1.15 9.87
CA ILE A 75 -1.78 2.21 9.41
C ILE A 75 -2.62 3.42 8.99
N SER A 76 -2.28 4.59 9.51
CA SER A 76 -2.96 5.84 9.17
C SER A 76 -2.00 6.94 8.78
N GLY A 77 -2.49 7.80 7.90
CA GLY A 77 -1.81 8.98 7.40
C GLY A 77 -2.67 9.72 6.37
N ASP A 78 -2.14 10.76 5.76
CA ASP A 78 -2.90 11.57 4.78
C ASP A 78 -2.33 11.48 3.36
N VAL A 79 -0.99 11.43 3.20
CA VAL A 79 -0.33 11.43 1.89
C VAL A 79 0.82 10.44 1.88
N ASN A 80 0.82 9.52 0.90
CA ASN A 80 1.88 8.55 0.67
C ASN A 80 2.33 7.82 1.95
N PHE A 81 1.39 7.59 2.87
CA PHE A 81 1.75 7.14 4.23
C PHE A 81 2.17 5.67 4.31
N ILE A 82 1.98 4.92 3.23
CA ILE A 82 2.63 3.63 2.99
C ILE A 82 3.45 3.78 1.71
N TYR A 83 4.77 3.77 1.82
CA TYR A 83 5.62 3.98 0.64
C TYR A 83 6.91 3.14 0.71
N GLY A 84 7.61 3.06 -0.41
CA GLY A 84 8.92 2.43 -0.49
C GLY A 84 9.14 1.51 -1.68
N GLU A 85 10.21 0.71 -1.58
CA GLU A 85 10.71 -0.21 -2.61
C GLU A 85 10.54 -1.68 -2.16
N PRO A 86 9.31 -2.20 -1.94
CA PRO A 86 9.13 -3.57 -1.48
C PRO A 86 9.44 -4.59 -2.58
N ASP A 87 10.14 -5.66 -2.22
CA ASP A 87 10.17 -6.88 -3.02
C ASP A 87 8.83 -7.62 -2.86
N THR A 88 8.43 -7.86 -1.61
CA THR A 88 7.09 -8.34 -1.22
C THR A 88 6.74 -7.78 0.16
N CYS A 89 5.71 -6.96 0.23
CA CYS A 89 5.15 -6.46 1.48
C CYS A 89 3.68 -6.88 1.57
N LEU A 90 3.37 -7.86 2.44
CA LEU A 90 2.01 -8.34 2.66
C LEU A 90 1.33 -7.59 3.80
N PHE A 91 0.17 -7.01 3.53
CA PHE A 91 -0.79 -6.55 4.53
C PHE A 91 -1.96 -7.52 4.54
N GLU A 92 -2.19 -8.18 5.66
CA GLU A 92 -3.24 -9.18 5.82
C GLU A 92 -4.19 -8.78 6.95
N ASN A 93 -5.49 -8.69 6.64
CA ASN A 93 -6.54 -8.27 7.57
C ASN A 93 -6.24 -6.91 8.24
N CYS A 94 -5.68 -5.96 7.51
CA CYS A 94 -5.29 -4.66 8.03
C CYS A 94 -6.35 -3.59 7.75
N ALA A 95 -6.34 -2.54 8.60
CA ALA A 95 -7.07 -1.29 8.35
C ALA A 95 -6.10 -0.22 7.86
N ILE A 96 -6.40 0.36 6.70
CA ILE A 96 -5.61 1.42 6.07
C ILE A 96 -6.49 2.67 6.06
N GLU A 97 -6.08 3.72 6.79
CA GLU A 97 -6.94 4.87 7.03
C GLU A 97 -6.32 6.18 6.53
N VAL A 98 -6.97 6.79 5.55
CA VAL A 98 -6.60 8.12 5.04
C VAL A 98 -7.25 9.18 5.92
N ILE A 99 -6.49 9.78 6.83
CA ILE A 99 -6.97 10.84 7.72
C ILE A 99 -7.03 12.20 7.02
N ALA A 100 -7.69 13.19 7.65
CA ALA A 100 -7.69 14.56 7.16
C ALA A 100 -6.28 15.15 7.15
N ASP A 101 -5.99 15.97 6.14
CA ASP A 101 -4.77 16.79 6.15
C ASP A 101 -4.94 17.94 7.14
N ASN A 102 -4.00 18.12 8.05
CA ASN A 102 -4.06 19.16 9.08
C ASN A 102 -4.02 20.59 8.52
N ARG A 103 -3.57 20.78 7.30
CA ARG A 103 -3.45 22.08 6.62
C ARG A 103 -4.74 22.48 5.90
N GLY A 104 -5.61 21.54 5.56
CA GLY A 104 -6.87 21.82 4.87
C GLY A 104 -7.38 20.69 3.99
N ASP A 105 -8.11 21.06 2.95
CA ASP A 105 -8.79 20.13 2.04
C ASP A 105 -7.87 19.82 0.84
N PHE A 106 -6.95 18.88 1.02
CA PHE A 106 -6.05 18.36 -0.01
C PHE A 106 -6.47 16.94 -0.41
N ASP A 107 -5.97 16.46 -1.55
CA ASP A 107 -6.10 15.05 -1.93
C ASP A 107 -5.41 14.15 -0.91
N GLY A 108 -5.97 12.96 -0.72
CA GLY A 108 -5.42 11.95 0.17
C GLY A 108 -4.97 10.72 -0.60
N PHE A 109 -3.79 10.20 -0.28
CA PHE A 109 -3.21 9.02 -0.94
C PHE A 109 -2.67 8.03 0.10
N ALA A 110 -3.16 6.79 0.07
CA ALA A 110 -2.67 5.80 1.02
C ALA A 110 -1.27 5.29 0.63
N ILE A 111 -1.09 4.87 -0.62
CA ILE A 111 0.09 4.11 -1.04
C ILE A 111 0.83 4.85 -2.15
N ASN A 112 2.17 4.86 -2.04
CA ASN A 112 3.07 5.24 -3.11
C ASN A 112 4.17 4.16 -3.26
N SER A 113 4.07 3.34 -4.31
CA SER A 113 4.99 2.24 -4.54
C SER A 113 6.10 2.64 -5.49
N HIS A 114 7.33 2.37 -5.09
CA HIS A 114 8.51 2.45 -5.95
C HIS A 114 9.12 1.06 -6.17
N ALA A 115 8.28 0.03 -6.27
CA ALA A 115 8.72 -1.33 -6.49
C ALA A 115 9.51 -1.43 -7.80
N ILE A 116 10.65 -2.13 -7.76
CA ILE A 116 11.48 -2.39 -8.93
C ILE A 116 10.74 -3.34 -9.88
N ALA A 117 11.06 -3.29 -11.16
CA ALA A 117 10.48 -4.14 -12.20
C ALA A 117 10.37 -5.62 -11.76
N GLU A 118 9.22 -6.22 -12.06
CA GLU A 118 8.91 -7.64 -11.80
C GLU A 118 8.80 -8.05 -10.33
N LYS A 119 8.90 -7.14 -9.37
CA LYS A 119 8.65 -7.44 -7.96
C LYS A 119 7.15 -7.51 -7.66
N THR A 120 6.79 -8.33 -6.70
CA THR A 120 5.40 -8.46 -6.23
C THR A 120 4.90 -7.14 -5.64
N GLY A 121 5.76 -6.40 -4.95
CA GLY A 121 5.44 -5.10 -4.39
C GLY A 121 4.55 -5.18 -3.14
N PHE A 122 3.65 -4.23 -3.01
CA PHE A 122 2.65 -4.22 -1.95
C PHE A 122 1.49 -5.16 -2.28
N VAL A 123 1.11 -6.04 -1.34
CA VAL A 123 -0.05 -6.93 -1.46
C VAL A 123 -0.96 -6.72 -0.25
N PHE A 124 -2.19 -6.30 -0.50
CA PHE A 124 -3.22 -6.13 0.51
C PHE A 124 -4.26 -7.25 0.36
N THR A 125 -4.39 -8.09 1.38
CA THR A 125 -5.38 -9.18 1.40
C THR A 125 -6.38 -8.98 2.53
N ASN A 126 -7.69 -9.03 2.21
CA ASN A 126 -8.76 -8.87 3.18
C ASN A 126 -8.65 -7.55 3.99
N CYS A 127 -8.09 -6.52 3.39
CA CYS A 127 -7.89 -5.23 4.05
C CYS A 127 -9.12 -4.32 3.89
N ARG A 128 -9.26 -3.38 4.84
CA ARG A 128 -10.27 -2.34 4.81
C ARG A 128 -9.59 -1.00 4.60
N PHE A 129 -9.96 -0.31 3.53
CA PHE A 129 -9.54 1.04 3.24
C PHE A 129 -10.60 2.02 3.73
N LEU A 130 -10.23 2.82 4.70
CA LEU A 130 -11.07 3.76 5.42
C LEU A 130 -10.54 5.17 5.20
N GLY A 131 -11.34 6.18 5.53
CA GLY A 131 -10.81 7.53 5.53
C GLY A 131 -11.87 8.59 5.76
N GLU A 132 -11.43 9.85 5.76
CA GLU A 132 -12.25 11.02 5.93
C GLU A 132 -12.58 11.67 4.60
N LYS A 133 -13.87 11.98 4.39
CA LYS A 133 -14.35 12.61 3.17
C LYS A 133 -13.73 13.99 2.98
N ARG A 134 -13.22 14.28 1.79
CA ARG A 134 -12.79 15.61 1.37
C ARG A 134 -13.99 16.45 0.92
N LYS A 135 -13.88 17.78 0.99
CA LYS A 135 -14.95 18.70 0.58
C LYS A 135 -14.93 18.94 -0.93
N LYS A 136 -13.74 19.09 -1.51
CA LYS A 136 -13.52 19.41 -2.92
C LYS A 136 -12.54 18.47 -3.61
N ASN A 137 -11.67 17.82 -2.84
CA ASN A 137 -10.61 16.95 -3.30
C ASN A 137 -10.99 15.48 -3.15
N PHE A 138 -10.12 14.59 -3.56
CA PHE A 138 -10.35 13.16 -3.64
C PHE A 138 -9.52 12.38 -2.63
N VAL A 139 -9.94 11.13 -2.40
CA VAL A 139 -9.17 10.15 -1.64
C VAL A 139 -8.91 8.97 -2.55
N TYR A 140 -7.65 8.60 -2.68
CA TYR A 140 -7.18 7.51 -3.53
C TYR A 140 -6.52 6.42 -2.72
N ALA A 141 -6.68 5.17 -3.15
CA ALA A 141 -5.98 4.03 -2.54
C ALA A 141 -4.47 4.10 -2.80
N CYS A 142 -4.07 4.57 -3.97
CA CYS A 142 -2.68 4.84 -4.27
C CYS A 142 -2.55 5.99 -5.29
N ARG A 143 -1.35 6.51 -5.38
CA ARG A 143 -0.93 7.34 -6.50
C ARG A 143 0.16 6.60 -7.27
N THR A 144 0.36 7.02 -8.51
CA THR A 144 1.40 6.52 -9.38
C THR A 144 2.40 7.63 -9.66
N ASP A 145 3.68 7.38 -9.45
CA ASP A 145 4.75 8.33 -9.79
C ASP A 145 5.26 8.15 -11.23
N GLY A 146 4.65 7.24 -11.97
CA GLY A 146 5.07 6.88 -13.32
C GLY A 146 6.38 6.09 -13.36
N ALA A 147 6.38 4.99 -14.11
CA ALA A 147 7.60 4.25 -14.37
C ALA A 147 8.59 5.13 -15.13
N GLY A 148 9.78 5.29 -14.61
CA GLY A 148 10.88 5.77 -15.42
C GLY A 148 11.23 7.24 -15.34
N ASN A 149 11.01 7.92 -14.24
CA ASN A 149 11.64 9.22 -13.99
C ASN A 149 13.15 9.12 -13.74
N SER A 150 13.72 7.91 -13.66
CA SER A 150 15.16 7.71 -13.72
C SER A 150 15.52 6.64 -14.77
N GLU A 151 16.47 6.92 -15.63
CA GLU A 151 17.01 5.96 -16.61
C GLU A 151 17.57 4.67 -15.95
N SER A 152 17.78 4.69 -14.64
CA SER A 152 18.40 3.61 -13.87
C SER A 152 17.42 2.74 -13.06
N LYS A 153 16.16 3.17 -12.83
CA LYS A 153 15.14 2.41 -12.08
C LYS A 153 13.83 2.47 -12.85
N LYS A 154 13.38 1.34 -13.33
CA LYS A 154 12.02 1.16 -13.81
C LYS A 154 11.15 0.85 -12.61
N ASP A 155 10.59 1.87 -11.98
CA ASP A 155 9.60 1.70 -10.92
C ASP A 155 8.30 1.19 -11.56
N TRP A 156 7.70 0.16 -10.98
CA TRP A 156 6.54 -0.51 -11.55
C TRP A 156 5.26 -0.22 -10.78
N ASP A 157 5.32 0.59 -9.73
CA ASP A 157 4.17 0.86 -8.85
C ASP A 157 3.37 -0.41 -8.52
N SER A 158 4.08 -1.48 -8.12
CA SER A 158 3.49 -2.80 -7.99
C SER A 158 2.64 -2.90 -6.73
N ILE A 159 1.31 -2.97 -6.91
CA ILE A 159 0.32 -3.01 -5.82
C ILE A 159 -0.79 -4.00 -6.19
N ALA A 160 -1.14 -4.89 -5.26
CA ALA A 160 -2.27 -5.82 -5.41
C ALA A 160 -3.33 -5.59 -4.33
N PHE A 161 -4.58 -5.41 -4.73
CA PHE A 161 -5.74 -5.36 -3.84
C PHE A 161 -6.56 -6.65 -3.98
N ILE A 162 -6.54 -7.51 -2.96
CA ILE A 162 -7.18 -8.83 -2.98
C ILE A 162 -8.26 -8.91 -1.91
N ASN A 163 -9.51 -9.10 -2.29
CA ASN A 163 -10.65 -9.13 -1.36
C ASN A 163 -10.73 -7.90 -0.45
N CYS A 164 -10.33 -6.73 -0.94
CA CYS A 164 -10.31 -5.49 -0.17
C CYS A 164 -11.67 -4.79 -0.19
N ILE A 165 -11.98 -4.09 0.90
CA ILE A 165 -13.20 -3.27 1.02
C ILE A 165 -12.79 -1.82 1.16
N PHE A 166 -13.21 -0.98 0.22
CA PHE A 166 -12.99 0.46 0.22
C PHE A 166 -14.26 1.18 0.71
N SER A 167 -14.11 2.16 1.59
CA SER A 167 -15.23 3.04 1.92
C SER A 167 -15.63 3.90 0.71
N ASP A 168 -16.87 4.39 0.69
CA ASP A 168 -17.45 5.16 -0.41
C ASP A 168 -16.84 6.56 -0.61
N ILE A 169 -15.87 6.93 0.21
CA ILE A 169 -15.12 8.17 0.06
C ILE A 169 -13.99 8.08 -0.97
N PHE A 170 -13.52 6.85 -1.27
CA PHE A 170 -12.50 6.66 -2.30
C PHE A 170 -13.06 6.95 -3.69
N ALA A 171 -12.22 7.45 -4.58
CA ALA A 171 -12.56 7.70 -5.97
C ALA A 171 -12.90 6.38 -6.67
N GLN A 172 -14.17 5.98 -6.62
CA GLN A 172 -14.66 4.63 -6.93
C GLN A 172 -14.34 4.17 -8.35
N GLU A 173 -14.32 5.09 -9.30
CA GLU A 173 -14.07 4.74 -10.71
C GLU A 173 -12.61 4.44 -10.97
N LEU A 174 -11.69 5.17 -10.33
CA LEU A 174 -10.25 5.08 -10.58
C LEU A 174 -9.51 4.32 -9.47
N LEU A 175 -9.89 4.43 -8.20
CA LEU A 175 -9.20 3.97 -6.98
C LEU A 175 -7.78 4.54 -6.81
N TRP A 176 -7.11 4.92 -7.86
CA TRP A 176 -5.79 5.54 -7.86
C TRP A 176 -5.74 6.77 -8.75
N ASP A 177 -4.91 7.72 -8.37
CA ASP A 177 -4.59 8.87 -9.19
C ASP A 177 -3.67 8.46 -10.33
N ASP A 178 -3.94 9.02 -11.50
CA ASP A 178 -3.35 8.59 -12.75
C ASP A 178 -2.53 9.70 -13.41
N ASP A 179 -1.50 10.15 -12.71
CA ASP A 179 -0.46 11.03 -13.27
C ASP A 179 0.52 10.27 -14.19
N MET A 180 0.18 9.04 -14.54
CA MET A 180 1.07 8.18 -15.31
C MET A 180 1.31 8.70 -16.72
N ASN A 181 2.55 8.76 -17.12
CA ASN A 181 2.88 8.72 -18.54
C ASN A 181 2.56 7.31 -19.08
N LEU A 182 1.36 7.15 -19.63
CA LEU A 182 0.82 5.87 -20.08
C LEU A 182 1.67 5.19 -21.16
N GLU A 183 2.53 5.91 -21.88
CA GLU A 183 3.37 5.35 -22.93
C GLU A 183 4.53 4.52 -22.35
N VAL A 184 5.09 4.95 -21.23
CA VAL A 184 6.25 4.28 -20.60
C VAL A 184 5.88 3.40 -19.43
N TYR A 185 4.69 3.60 -18.85
CA TYR A 185 4.26 2.81 -17.70
C TYR A 185 3.91 1.37 -18.13
N PRO A 186 4.51 0.33 -17.54
CA PRO A 186 4.22 -1.03 -17.93
C PRO A 186 2.81 -1.44 -17.48
N ARG A 187 2.12 -2.21 -18.32
CA ARG A 187 0.82 -2.79 -17.97
C ARG A 187 0.99 -3.80 -16.84
N GLY A 188 0.11 -3.74 -15.84
CA GLY A 188 0.01 -4.75 -14.81
C GLY A 188 -0.27 -6.14 -15.37
N ASN A 189 0.12 -7.16 -14.64
CA ASN A 189 -0.11 -8.56 -14.92
C ASN A 189 -0.37 -9.33 -13.61
N ALA A 190 -0.49 -10.63 -13.63
CA ALA A 190 -0.76 -11.42 -12.43
C ALA A 190 0.32 -11.30 -11.33
N LYS A 191 1.53 -10.85 -11.64
CA LYS A 191 2.66 -10.81 -10.69
C LYS A 191 3.05 -9.41 -10.24
N CYS A 192 2.94 -8.42 -11.10
CA CYS A 192 3.42 -7.05 -10.83
C CYS A 192 2.56 -5.98 -11.50
N GLY A 193 2.80 -4.71 -11.19
CA GLY A 193 1.97 -3.58 -11.58
C GLY A 193 0.74 -3.42 -10.67
N ILE A 194 -0.17 -2.51 -11.02
CA ILE A 194 -1.42 -2.32 -10.27
C ILE A 194 -2.42 -3.38 -10.68
N ARG A 195 -2.92 -4.15 -9.71
CA ARG A 195 -3.84 -5.27 -9.93
C ARG A 195 -4.83 -5.44 -8.80
N GLU A 196 -5.99 -5.97 -9.11
CA GLU A 196 -7.05 -6.19 -8.13
C GLU A 196 -7.84 -7.47 -8.38
N TYR A 197 -8.40 -8.03 -7.30
CA TYR A 197 -9.33 -9.15 -7.32
C TYR A 197 -10.40 -8.97 -6.25
N ASN A 198 -11.68 -9.09 -6.65
CA ASN A 198 -12.83 -9.06 -5.75
C ASN A 198 -12.84 -7.83 -4.81
N SER A 199 -12.54 -6.65 -5.36
CA SER A 199 -12.65 -5.38 -4.63
C SER A 199 -14.11 -5.02 -4.39
N LYS A 200 -14.40 -4.46 -3.21
CA LYS A 200 -15.77 -4.08 -2.79
C LYS A 200 -15.81 -2.66 -2.28
N ILE A 201 -16.99 -2.05 -2.38
CA ILE A 201 -17.25 -0.70 -1.86
C ILE A 201 -18.25 -0.81 -0.70
N ALA A 202 -17.89 -0.27 0.46
CA ALA A 202 -18.77 -0.11 1.60
C ALA A 202 -19.46 1.24 1.52
N LEU A 203 -20.74 1.24 1.15
CA LEU A 203 -21.56 2.43 1.05
C LEU A 203 -21.98 2.95 2.43
N LYS A 204 -22.34 4.24 2.50
CA LYS A 204 -22.94 4.83 3.68
C LYS A 204 -24.19 4.05 4.08
N GLY A 205 -24.28 3.65 5.35
CA GLY A 205 -25.36 2.79 5.86
C GLY A 205 -24.98 1.30 5.92
N GLY A 206 -23.74 0.93 5.58
CA GLY A 206 -23.19 -0.41 5.82
C GLY A 206 -23.45 -1.43 4.71
N LYS A 207 -24.12 -1.06 3.62
CA LYS A 207 -24.26 -1.94 2.46
C LYS A 207 -22.93 -2.08 1.74
N VAL A 208 -22.51 -3.29 1.44
CA VAL A 208 -21.30 -3.59 0.64
C VAL A 208 -21.73 -4.05 -0.76
N THR A 209 -21.07 -3.50 -1.79
CA THR A 209 -21.30 -3.83 -3.20
C THR A 209 -19.99 -4.19 -3.87
N GLU A 210 -20.04 -4.91 -4.98
CA GLU A 210 -18.88 -5.11 -5.84
C GLU A 210 -18.39 -3.76 -6.40
N ALA A 211 -17.07 -3.60 -6.54
CA ALA A 211 -16.50 -2.44 -7.21
C ALA A 211 -16.61 -2.59 -8.74
N ASP A 212 -16.94 -1.50 -9.41
CA ASP A 212 -16.91 -1.46 -10.89
C ASP A 212 -15.47 -1.26 -11.37
N THR A 213 -14.86 -2.32 -11.88
CA THR A 213 -13.48 -2.30 -12.38
C THR A 213 -13.37 -1.92 -13.85
N SER A 214 -14.50 -1.72 -14.55
CA SER A 214 -14.53 -1.46 -16.01
C SER A 214 -13.89 -0.12 -16.39
N LYS A 215 -13.83 0.82 -15.46
CA LYS A 215 -13.28 2.17 -15.66
C LYS A 215 -11.85 2.35 -15.11
N ARG A 216 -11.23 1.28 -14.66
CA ARG A 216 -9.83 1.35 -14.22
C ARG A 216 -8.91 1.75 -15.36
N ASN A 217 -7.78 2.34 -14.99
CA ASN A 217 -6.73 2.66 -15.96
C ASN A 217 -6.38 1.44 -16.82
N ILE A 218 -6.15 1.64 -18.11
CA ILE A 218 -5.81 0.59 -19.09
C ILE A 218 -4.54 -0.20 -18.71
N LYS A 219 -3.68 0.37 -17.88
CA LYS A 219 -2.45 -0.28 -17.39
C LYS A 219 -2.71 -1.18 -16.17
N SER A 220 -3.88 -1.08 -15.54
CA SER A 220 -4.29 -1.97 -14.45
C SER A 220 -4.62 -3.36 -14.95
N TYR A 221 -4.59 -4.31 -14.05
CA TYR A 221 -4.91 -5.70 -14.34
C TYR A 221 -5.93 -6.24 -13.34
N THR A 222 -7.07 -6.69 -13.85
CA THR A 222 -8.02 -7.46 -13.03
C THR A 222 -7.62 -8.93 -13.08
N LEU A 223 -7.28 -9.48 -11.92
CA LEU A 223 -6.88 -10.89 -11.79
C LEU A 223 -8.06 -11.79 -12.13
N THR A 224 -7.77 -12.88 -12.84
CA THR A 224 -8.72 -13.98 -13.06
C THR A 224 -8.82 -14.86 -11.81
N GLU A 225 -9.81 -15.75 -11.77
CA GLU A 225 -9.88 -16.78 -10.71
C GLU A 225 -8.62 -17.65 -10.67
N ASP A 226 -8.10 -18.03 -11.84
CA ASP A 226 -6.88 -18.83 -11.94
C ASP A 226 -5.66 -18.07 -11.39
N ASP A 227 -5.52 -16.77 -11.69
CA ASP A 227 -4.45 -15.93 -11.11
C ASP A 227 -4.57 -15.88 -9.59
N TYR A 228 -5.79 -15.70 -9.07
CA TYR A 228 -6.05 -15.67 -7.64
C TYR A 228 -5.68 -17.00 -6.96
N PHE A 229 -6.19 -18.13 -7.46
CA PHE A 229 -5.93 -19.43 -6.86
C PHE A 229 -4.46 -19.85 -6.96
N ASN A 230 -3.75 -19.44 -7.99
CA ASN A 230 -2.34 -19.78 -8.18
C ASN A 230 -1.36 -18.84 -7.45
N GLY A 231 -1.77 -17.61 -7.09
CA GLY A 231 -0.84 -16.61 -6.54
C GLY A 231 -1.28 -15.92 -5.24
N TYR A 232 -2.59 -15.86 -4.93
CA TYR A 232 -3.10 -14.97 -3.87
C TYR A 232 -4.08 -15.62 -2.89
N ALA A 233 -4.52 -16.86 -3.11
CA ALA A 233 -5.54 -17.51 -2.29
C ALA A 233 -5.11 -17.77 -0.84
N SER A 234 -3.82 -17.70 -0.54
CA SER A 234 -3.29 -17.84 0.81
C SER A 234 -2.00 -17.05 1.00
N ARG A 235 -1.68 -16.72 2.26
CA ARG A 235 -0.37 -16.14 2.61
C ARG A 235 0.81 -16.99 2.16
N TYR A 236 0.63 -18.32 2.15
CA TYR A 236 1.67 -19.24 1.67
C TYR A 236 2.01 -18.95 0.20
N LEU A 237 1.03 -18.83 -0.68
CA LEU A 237 1.26 -18.54 -2.10
C LEU A 237 1.94 -17.18 -2.32
N ILE A 238 1.69 -16.19 -1.47
CA ILE A 238 2.30 -14.88 -1.57
C ILE A 238 3.73 -14.86 -1.03
N LEU A 239 4.02 -15.64 0.01
CA LEU A 239 5.26 -15.54 0.80
C LEU A 239 6.22 -16.72 0.64
N HIS A 240 5.84 -17.85 -0.02
CA HIS A 240 6.64 -19.08 -0.06
C HIS A 240 7.99 -18.90 -0.76
N ASP A 241 8.09 -17.99 -1.73
CA ASP A 241 9.35 -17.66 -2.44
C ASP A 241 10.11 -16.47 -1.79
N THR A 242 9.78 -16.15 -0.55
CA THR A 242 10.41 -15.07 0.21
C THR A 242 11.14 -15.62 1.44
N PRO A 243 11.97 -14.83 2.13
CA PRO A 243 12.57 -15.24 3.40
C PRO A 243 11.57 -15.61 4.51
N PHE A 244 10.26 -15.35 4.33
CA PHE A 244 9.21 -15.79 5.24
C PHE A 244 8.88 -17.30 5.15
N ALA A 245 9.33 -18.00 4.11
CA ALA A 245 9.03 -19.42 3.92
C ALA A 245 9.33 -20.29 5.16
N GLU A 246 10.42 -20.00 5.87
CA GLU A 246 10.79 -20.70 7.10
C GLU A 246 9.80 -20.47 8.26
N LEU A 247 9.14 -19.33 8.32
CA LEU A 247 8.12 -19.05 9.32
C LEU A 247 6.81 -19.77 9.01
N LEU A 248 6.45 -19.86 7.73
CA LEU A 248 5.22 -20.50 7.26
C LEU A 248 5.25 -22.03 7.45
N SER A 249 6.42 -22.64 7.44
CA SER A 249 6.57 -24.09 7.62
C SER A 249 6.39 -24.55 9.08
N LYS A 250 6.24 -23.62 10.02
CA LYS A 250 6.11 -23.90 11.47
C LYS A 250 4.66 -23.72 11.98
N GLU A 251 3.73 -23.27 11.13
CA GLU A 251 2.30 -23.20 11.39
C GLU A 251 1.59 -24.48 10.89
#